data_3fef7d5104f217b5ee19af6728a364b2
#
_entry.id   3fef7d5104f217b5ee19af6728a364b2
#
_cell.length_a   1.000
_cell.length_b   1.000
_cell.length_c   1.000
_cell.angle_alpha   90.00
_cell.angle_beta   90.00
_cell.angle_gamma   90.00
#
_symmetry.space_group_name_H-M   'P 1'
#
loop_
_entity.id
_entity.type
_entity.pdbx_description
1 polymer ?
#
loop_
_entity_poly.entity_id
_entity_poly.type
_entity_poly.pdbx_seq_one_letter_code
_entity_poly.pdbx_strand_id
1 'polypeptide(L)'
;DAIIICVPTPITIHKDPDLSFVKNVMNDILPYLKEGQLISLESTTYPGTTEEIIYEKVKAHGFKAGKNIFITYSPEREDPGSKFHLEDIPKVIGGISSRCRSEGVSYYSKIFKEIVEVDSVKVAELSKLLENIHRAVNLGMINEFKIICDAMDVDPFEVIDAASTKPFGFVPYYPGPGWGGHCI
;
A
#
# COMPACT_ATOMS: atom_id res chain seq x y z
N ASP A 1 8.83 21.80 0.50
CA ASP A 1 9.43 20.62 1.15
C ASP A 1 8.35 19.58 1.43
N ALA A 2 8.71 18.29 1.40
CA ALA A 2 7.81 17.18 1.61
C ALA A 2 8.26 16.33 2.81
N ILE A 3 7.28 15.77 3.54
CA ILE A 3 7.47 14.82 4.63
C ILE A 3 6.82 13.51 4.19
N ILE A 4 7.62 12.45 4.07
CA ILE A 4 7.16 11.13 3.67
C ILE A 4 7.17 10.23 4.91
N ILE A 5 6.01 9.63 5.21
CA ILE A 5 5.83 8.77 6.38
C ILE A 5 5.77 7.32 5.89
N CYS A 6 6.84 6.56 6.13
CA CYS A 6 7.01 5.14 5.75
C CYS A 6 7.44 4.28 6.93
N VAL A 7 6.78 4.48 8.06
CA VAL A 7 7.04 3.73 9.29
C VAL A 7 6.31 2.38 9.30
N PRO A 8 6.80 1.39 10.08
CA PRO A 8 6.12 0.10 10.23
C PRO A 8 4.69 0.24 10.77
N THR A 9 3.81 -0.64 10.32
CA THR A 9 2.43 -0.78 10.81
C THR A 9 2.16 -2.24 11.16
N PRO A 10 2.77 -2.76 12.24
CA PRO A 10 2.57 -4.14 12.65
C PRO A 10 1.14 -4.38 13.13
N ILE A 11 0.79 -5.65 13.31
CA ILE A 11 -0.46 -6.04 13.97
C ILE A 11 -0.21 -6.34 15.44
N THR A 12 -1.17 -5.97 16.28
CA THR A 12 -1.16 -6.28 17.72
C THR A 12 -1.41 -7.76 17.98
N ILE A 13 -1.26 -8.20 19.25
CA ILE A 13 -1.64 -9.54 19.68
C ILE A 13 -3.13 -9.85 19.43
N HIS A 14 -3.97 -8.82 19.37
CA HIS A 14 -5.40 -8.93 19.06
C HIS A 14 -5.70 -8.87 17.56
N LYS A 15 -4.66 -8.86 16.71
CA LYS A 15 -4.74 -8.75 15.24
C LYS A 15 -5.31 -7.42 14.73
N ASP A 16 -5.26 -6.37 15.56
CA ASP A 16 -5.59 -5.01 15.16
C ASP A 16 -4.35 -4.30 14.61
N PRO A 17 -4.49 -3.36 13.64
CA PRO A 17 -3.37 -2.57 13.17
C PRO A 17 -2.77 -1.70 14.28
N ASP A 18 -1.48 -1.80 14.52
CA ASP A 18 -0.77 -0.89 15.43
C ASP A 18 -0.28 0.35 14.68
N LEU A 19 -1.00 1.44 14.84
CA LEU A 19 -0.68 2.73 14.25
C LEU A 19 0.08 3.67 15.21
N SER A 20 0.65 3.13 16.29
CA SER A 20 1.42 3.94 17.26
C SER A 20 2.59 4.66 16.60
N PHE A 21 3.30 4.00 15.67
CA PHE A 21 4.41 4.60 14.93
C PHE A 21 3.96 5.82 14.12
N VAL A 22 2.87 5.71 13.35
CA VAL A 22 2.30 6.83 12.59
C VAL A 22 1.88 7.97 13.51
N LYS A 23 1.19 7.64 14.63
CA LYS A 23 0.75 8.63 15.62
C LYS A 23 1.93 9.35 16.27
N ASN A 24 3.02 8.63 16.58
CA ASN A 24 4.22 9.18 17.19
C ASN A 24 4.94 10.14 16.23
N VAL A 25 5.19 9.69 14.98
CA VAL A 25 5.77 10.58 13.96
C VAL A 25 4.93 11.84 13.78
N MET A 26 3.60 11.73 13.73
CA MET A 26 2.75 12.91 13.64
C MET A 26 2.93 13.85 14.85
N ASN A 27 3.01 13.32 16.08
CA ASN A 27 3.24 14.13 17.25
C ASN A 27 4.59 14.85 17.19
N ASP A 28 5.62 14.16 16.70
CA ASP A 28 6.99 14.70 16.62
C ASP A 28 7.11 15.81 15.56
N ILE A 29 6.43 15.69 14.41
CA ILE A 29 6.54 16.66 13.31
C ILE A 29 5.58 17.85 13.47
N LEU A 30 4.44 17.69 14.15
CA LEU A 30 3.43 18.74 14.28
C LEU A 30 3.98 20.11 14.73
N PRO A 31 4.87 20.20 15.75
CA PRO A 31 5.42 21.48 16.19
C PRO A 31 6.30 22.20 15.15
N TYR A 32 6.75 21.48 14.13
CA TYR A 32 7.68 21.97 13.11
C TYR A 32 7.04 22.13 11.72
N LEU A 33 5.74 21.85 11.61
CA LEU A 33 5.03 21.99 10.33
C LEU A 33 5.01 23.45 9.88
N LYS A 34 5.14 23.64 8.57
CA LYS A 34 5.11 24.96 7.93
C LYS A 34 4.09 24.96 6.81
N GLU A 35 3.57 26.14 6.51
CA GLU A 35 2.69 26.32 5.35
C GLU A 35 3.39 25.93 4.03
N GLY A 36 2.63 25.36 3.14
CA GLY A 36 3.11 24.90 1.83
C GLY A 36 3.73 23.51 1.82
N GLN A 37 3.88 22.83 2.96
CA GLN A 37 4.44 21.48 3.00
C GLN A 37 3.46 20.41 2.51
N LEU A 38 4.02 19.37 1.89
CA LEU A 38 3.34 18.13 1.55
C LEU A 38 3.62 17.08 2.64
N ILE A 39 2.59 16.44 3.15
CA ILE A 39 2.69 15.24 4.00
C ILE A 39 2.13 14.08 3.19
N SER A 40 2.92 13.04 2.95
CA SER A 40 2.49 11.82 2.28
C SER A 40 2.65 10.62 3.21
N LEU A 41 1.57 9.88 3.44
CA LEU A 41 1.64 8.58 4.10
C LEU A 41 1.84 7.50 3.03
N GLU A 42 2.88 6.66 3.21
CA GLU A 42 3.18 5.52 2.34
C GLU A 42 3.04 4.17 3.07
N SER A 43 3.01 4.18 4.40
CA SER A 43 2.81 2.96 5.20
C SER A 43 1.49 2.29 4.86
N THR A 44 1.48 0.95 4.80
CA THR A 44 0.25 0.18 4.62
C THR A 44 -0.66 0.33 5.83
N THR A 45 -1.89 0.76 5.62
CA THR A 45 -2.85 1.07 6.69
C THR A 45 -4.27 0.68 6.28
N TYR A 46 -5.22 0.76 7.22
CA TYR A 46 -6.64 0.60 6.90
C TYR A 46 -7.22 1.85 6.22
N PRO A 47 -8.28 1.72 5.40
CA PRO A 47 -8.89 2.85 4.70
C PRO A 47 -9.48 3.86 5.68
N GLY A 48 -9.04 5.12 5.56
CA GLY A 48 -9.42 6.23 6.44
C GLY A 48 -8.31 6.68 7.38
N THR A 49 -7.21 5.93 7.52
CA THR A 49 -6.08 6.28 8.39
C THR A 49 -5.54 7.68 8.11
N THR A 50 -5.36 8.05 6.85
CA THR A 50 -4.84 9.36 6.47
C THR A 50 -5.78 10.48 6.91
N GLU A 51 -7.09 10.28 6.79
CA GLU A 51 -8.09 11.24 7.26
C GLU A 51 -8.13 11.31 8.79
N GLU A 52 -8.29 10.18 9.46
CA GLU A 52 -8.55 10.09 10.90
C GLU A 52 -7.33 10.46 11.76
N ILE A 53 -6.14 10.10 11.30
CA ILE A 53 -4.92 10.29 12.10
C ILE A 53 -4.13 11.49 11.63
N ILE A 54 -3.85 11.61 10.33
CA ILE A 54 -2.99 12.68 9.83
C ILE A 54 -3.78 13.98 9.71
N TYR A 55 -4.87 13.96 8.95
CA TYR A 55 -5.61 15.17 8.65
C TYR A 55 -6.24 15.78 9.92
N GLU A 56 -6.87 15.00 10.79
CA GLU A 56 -7.47 15.55 12.03
C GLU A 56 -6.43 16.17 12.96
N LYS A 57 -5.23 15.59 13.11
CA LYS A 57 -4.14 16.19 13.88
C LYS A 57 -3.65 17.51 13.28
N VAL A 58 -3.42 17.53 11.97
CA VAL A 58 -2.95 18.70 11.24
C VAL A 58 -3.99 19.83 11.32
N LYS A 59 -5.27 19.50 11.17
CA LYS A 59 -6.40 20.41 11.31
C LYS A 59 -6.51 21.00 12.72
N ALA A 60 -6.32 20.17 13.75
CA ALA A 60 -6.32 20.62 15.16
C ALA A 60 -5.17 21.62 15.45
N HIS A 61 -4.07 21.56 14.68
CA HIS A 61 -2.96 22.53 14.74
C HIS A 61 -3.19 23.80 13.91
N GLY A 62 -4.40 23.99 13.36
CA GLY A 62 -4.79 25.20 12.63
C GLY A 62 -4.50 25.20 11.14
N PHE A 63 -3.94 24.11 10.58
CA PHE A 63 -3.74 23.99 9.14
C PHE A 63 -5.03 23.58 8.43
N LYS A 64 -5.10 23.92 7.15
CA LYS A 64 -6.24 23.59 6.26
C LYS A 64 -5.71 22.88 5.03
N ALA A 65 -6.03 21.58 4.93
CA ALA A 65 -5.64 20.77 3.78
C ALA A 65 -6.14 21.37 2.45
N GLY A 66 -5.25 21.42 1.46
CA GLY A 66 -5.48 22.03 0.16
C GLY A 66 -5.43 23.56 0.13
N LYS A 67 -5.13 24.21 1.27
CA LYS A 67 -4.93 25.67 1.35
C LYS A 67 -3.51 26.01 1.75
N ASN A 68 -3.12 25.66 2.95
CA ASN A 68 -1.81 25.98 3.46
C ASN A 68 -0.99 24.75 3.88
N ILE A 69 -1.54 23.54 3.71
CA ILE A 69 -0.82 22.28 3.82
C ILE A 69 -1.44 21.27 2.84
N PHE A 70 -0.65 20.31 2.37
CA PHE A 70 -1.10 19.29 1.44
C PHE A 70 -0.91 17.90 2.04
N ILE A 71 -1.93 17.05 1.91
CA ILE A 71 -1.91 15.72 2.52
C ILE A 71 -2.33 14.71 1.47
N THR A 72 -1.49 13.68 1.27
CA THR A 72 -1.71 12.59 0.33
C THR A 72 -1.48 11.25 1.00
N TYR A 73 -2.03 10.22 0.38
CA TYR A 73 -1.63 8.83 0.58
C TYR A 73 -1.10 8.28 -0.74
N SER A 74 0.04 7.60 -0.67
CA SER A 74 0.66 6.99 -1.84
C SER A 74 1.31 5.66 -1.43
N PRO A 75 0.68 4.51 -1.69
CA PRO A 75 1.19 3.22 -1.23
C PRO A 75 2.56 2.92 -1.82
N GLU A 76 3.47 2.35 -1.00
CA GLU A 76 4.67 1.74 -1.51
C GLU A 76 4.36 0.36 -2.13
N ARG A 77 4.85 0.14 -3.34
CA ARG A 77 4.55 -1.05 -4.16
C ARG A 77 5.80 -1.79 -4.62
N GLU A 78 6.96 -1.40 -4.13
CA GLU A 78 8.22 -2.09 -4.44
C GLU A 78 8.16 -3.53 -3.93
N ASP A 79 8.69 -4.45 -4.73
CA ASP A 79 8.90 -5.84 -4.36
C ASP A 79 10.41 -6.13 -4.41
N PRO A 80 11.06 -6.27 -3.22
CA PRO A 80 12.49 -6.54 -3.15
C PRO A 80 12.84 -7.83 -3.91
N GLY A 81 13.73 -7.72 -4.89
CA GLY A 81 14.09 -8.81 -5.79
C GLY A 81 13.30 -8.84 -7.11
N SER A 82 12.35 -7.93 -7.29
CA SER A 82 11.72 -7.68 -8.57
C SER A 82 12.73 -7.22 -9.63
N LYS A 83 12.42 -7.49 -10.91
CA LYS A 83 13.20 -6.98 -12.06
C LYS A 83 12.85 -5.53 -12.41
N PHE A 84 11.81 -4.97 -11.82
CA PHE A 84 11.38 -3.61 -12.06
C PHE A 84 12.18 -2.63 -11.20
N HIS A 85 12.63 -1.53 -11.79
CA HIS A 85 13.16 -0.42 -11.02
C HIS A 85 12.02 0.36 -10.36
N LEU A 86 12.27 0.96 -9.21
CA LEU A 86 11.26 1.71 -8.45
C LEU A 86 10.53 2.75 -9.31
N GLU A 87 11.27 3.47 -10.15
CA GLU A 87 10.74 4.52 -11.04
C GLU A 87 9.82 4.00 -12.15
N ASP A 88 9.89 2.69 -12.48
CA ASP A 88 9.06 2.03 -13.49
C ASP A 88 7.74 1.50 -12.93
N ILE A 89 7.59 1.45 -11.61
CA ILE A 89 6.36 1.02 -10.96
C ILE A 89 5.41 2.21 -10.88
N PRO A 90 4.22 2.17 -11.51
CA PRO A 90 3.27 3.29 -11.46
C PRO A 90 2.94 3.67 -10.02
N LYS A 91 3.10 4.95 -9.66
CA LYS A 91 2.83 5.44 -8.30
C LYS A 91 1.39 5.90 -8.17
N VAL A 92 0.62 5.25 -7.28
CA VAL A 92 -0.78 5.61 -7.01
C VAL A 92 -0.81 6.78 -6.02
N ILE A 93 -1.61 7.81 -6.30
CA ILE A 93 -1.74 8.99 -5.44
C ILE A 93 -3.19 9.36 -5.21
N GLY A 94 -3.59 9.36 -3.94
CA GLY A 94 -4.84 9.94 -3.45
C GLY A 94 -4.58 11.16 -2.58
N GLY A 95 -5.46 12.16 -2.65
CA GLY A 95 -5.35 13.37 -1.84
C GLY A 95 -6.59 13.60 -0.96
N ILE A 96 -6.41 14.26 0.19
CA ILE A 96 -7.54 14.73 1.04
C ILE A 96 -8.45 15.71 0.28
N SER A 97 -7.90 16.39 -0.71
CA SER A 97 -8.64 17.25 -1.64
C SER A 97 -7.98 17.18 -3.02
N SER A 98 -8.66 17.69 -4.06
CA SER A 98 -8.09 17.78 -5.40
C SER A 98 -6.78 18.56 -5.42
N ARG A 99 -6.68 19.62 -4.64
CA ARG A 99 -5.44 20.41 -4.52
C ARG A 99 -4.32 19.60 -3.86
N CYS A 100 -4.61 18.85 -2.80
CA CYS A 100 -3.64 17.95 -2.17
C CYS A 100 -3.13 16.90 -3.16
N ARG A 101 -4.04 16.31 -3.95
CA ARG A 101 -3.68 15.34 -4.98
C ARG A 101 -2.74 15.97 -6.02
N SER A 102 -3.09 17.15 -6.55
CA SER A 102 -2.27 17.83 -7.55
C SER A 102 -0.86 18.15 -7.05
N GLU A 103 -0.70 18.55 -5.80
CA GLU A 103 0.61 18.81 -5.21
C GLU A 103 1.41 17.49 -5.02
N GLY A 104 0.74 16.41 -4.61
CA GLY A 104 1.35 15.08 -4.58
C GLY A 104 1.82 14.61 -5.96
N VAL A 105 0.97 14.74 -6.98
CA VAL A 105 1.33 14.44 -8.37
C VAL A 105 2.55 15.24 -8.81
N SER A 106 2.56 16.56 -8.57
CA SER A 106 3.69 17.43 -8.89
C SER A 106 4.99 17.02 -8.20
N TYR A 107 4.90 16.48 -6.99
CA TYR A 107 6.06 15.98 -6.25
C TYR A 107 6.58 14.67 -6.85
N TYR A 108 5.69 13.65 -6.94
CA TYR A 108 6.09 12.30 -7.33
C TYR A 108 6.43 12.15 -8.82
N SER A 109 5.88 12.99 -9.71
CA SER A 109 6.23 13.02 -11.14
C SER A 109 7.71 13.35 -11.42
N LYS A 110 8.43 13.85 -10.42
CA LYS A 110 9.87 14.09 -10.53
C LYS A 110 10.71 12.83 -10.32
N ILE A 111 10.09 11.77 -9.79
CA ILE A 111 10.74 10.52 -9.36
C ILE A 111 10.22 9.35 -10.18
N PHE A 112 8.91 9.25 -10.38
CA PHE A 112 8.22 8.13 -11.02
C PHE A 112 7.83 8.48 -12.46
N LYS A 113 7.98 7.53 -13.37
CA LYS A 113 7.65 7.70 -14.81
C LYS A 113 6.15 7.75 -15.05
N GLU A 114 5.37 7.06 -14.23
CA GLU A 114 3.92 7.00 -14.35
C GLU A 114 3.24 7.28 -13.00
N ILE A 115 2.24 8.14 -13.03
CA ILE A 115 1.40 8.48 -11.87
C ILE A 115 -0.03 8.06 -12.16
N VAL A 116 -0.61 7.33 -11.23
CA VAL A 116 -2.03 6.93 -11.24
C VAL A 116 -2.77 7.75 -10.19
N GLU A 117 -3.49 8.75 -10.66
CA GLU A 117 -4.33 9.58 -9.78
C GLU A 117 -5.62 8.85 -9.42
N VAL A 118 -5.99 8.87 -8.14
CA VAL A 118 -7.28 8.35 -7.65
C VAL A 118 -8.04 9.41 -6.86
N ASP A 119 -9.36 9.26 -6.79
CA ASP A 119 -10.25 10.31 -6.30
C ASP A 119 -10.08 10.66 -4.82
N SER A 120 -9.60 9.73 -4.00
CA SER A 120 -9.43 9.98 -2.56
C SER A 120 -8.27 9.15 -1.97
N VAL A 121 -7.83 9.55 -0.77
CA VAL A 121 -6.87 8.76 0.01
C VAL A 121 -7.40 7.36 0.32
N LYS A 122 -8.70 7.20 0.57
CA LYS A 122 -9.32 5.89 0.83
C LYS A 122 -9.21 4.93 -0.35
N VAL A 123 -9.37 5.43 -1.58
CA VAL A 123 -9.19 4.61 -2.78
C VAL A 123 -7.74 4.14 -2.89
N ALA A 124 -6.78 5.03 -2.64
CA ALA A 124 -5.36 4.68 -2.66
C ALA A 124 -4.98 3.69 -1.54
N GLU A 125 -5.52 3.86 -0.33
CA GLU A 125 -5.35 2.94 0.79
C GLU A 125 -5.93 1.55 0.47
N LEU A 126 -7.15 1.50 -0.06
CA LEU A 126 -7.81 0.25 -0.46
C LEU A 126 -7.10 -0.47 -1.59
N SER A 127 -6.51 0.25 -2.56
CA SER A 127 -5.79 -0.39 -3.67
C SER A 127 -4.63 -1.25 -3.17
N LYS A 128 -3.87 -0.75 -2.18
CA LYS A 128 -2.77 -1.51 -1.57
C LYS A 128 -3.27 -2.74 -0.82
N LEU A 129 -4.36 -2.61 -0.08
CA LEU A 129 -4.96 -3.74 0.62
C LEU A 129 -5.47 -4.79 -0.34
N LEU A 130 -6.11 -4.37 -1.45
CA LEU A 130 -6.59 -5.30 -2.47
C LEU A 130 -5.45 -6.10 -3.10
N GLU A 131 -4.31 -5.47 -3.42
CA GLU A 131 -3.12 -6.14 -3.93
C GLU A 131 -2.60 -7.21 -2.95
N ASN A 132 -2.52 -6.87 -1.67
CA ASN A 132 -2.06 -7.79 -0.63
C ASN A 132 -3.07 -8.92 -0.38
N ILE A 133 -4.37 -8.62 -0.30
CA ILE A 133 -5.44 -9.62 -0.13
C ILE A 133 -5.45 -10.59 -1.33
N HIS A 134 -5.35 -10.08 -2.55
CA HIS A 134 -5.29 -10.91 -3.76
C HIS A 134 -4.14 -11.91 -3.67
N ARG A 135 -2.95 -11.47 -3.30
CA ARG A 135 -1.79 -12.35 -3.12
C ARG A 135 -2.02 -13.35 -2.00
N ALA A 136 -2.50 -12.90 -0.85
CA ALA A 136 -2.75 -13.75 0.32
C ALA A 136 -3.74 -14.88 0.03
N VAL A 137 -4.87 -14.55 -0.61
CA VAL A 137 -5.91 -15.53 -0.98
C VAL A 137 -5.37 -16.56 -1.98
N ASN A 138 -4.65 -16.12 -3.01
CA ASN A 138 -4.12 -17.03 -4.02
C ASN A 138 -2.99 -17.94 -3.47
N LEU A 139 -2.13 -17.41 -2.60
CA LEU A 139 -1.11 -18.23 -1.92
C LEU A 139 -1.76 -19.24 -0.97
N GLY A 140 -2.78 -18.86 -0.22
CA GLY A 140 -3.56 -19.77 0.61
C GLY A 140 -4.20 -20.88 -0.22
N MET A 141 -4.91 -20.49 -1.26
CA MET A 141 -5.57 -21.43 -2.19
C MET A 141 -4.59 -22.44 -2.79
N ILE A 142 -3.44 -22.00 -3.30
CA ILE A 142 -2.51 -22.91 -3.96
C ILE A 142 -1.80 -23.87 -3.00
N ASN A 143 -1.55 -23.44 -1.75
CA ASN A 143 -1.02 -24.31 -0.71
C ASN A 143 -2.05 -25.39 -0.28
N GLU A 144 -3.33 -25.04 -0.16
CA GLU A 144 -4.42 -26.01 0.06
C GLU A 144 -4.53 -26.98 -1.13
N PHE A 145 -4.46 -26.47 -2.37
CA PHE A 145 -4.48 -27.29 -3.58
C PHE A 145 -3.31 -28.29 -3.63
N LYS A 146 -2.13 -27.90 -3.16
CA LYS A 146 -0.99 -28.81 -3.03
C LYS A 146 -1.33 -30.01 -2.13
N ILE A 147 -2.02 -29.78 -1.00
CA ILE A 147 -2.43 -30.88 -0.08
C ILE A 147 -3.35 -31.86 -0.79
N ILE A 148 -4.26 -31.35 -1.65
CA ILE A 148 -5.15 -32.18 -2.46
C ILE A 148 -4.35 -33.02 -3.46
N CYS A 149 -3.40 -32.40 -4.16
CA CYS A 149 -2.53 -33.11 -5.12
C CYS A 149 -1.69 -34.19 -4.43
N ASP A 150 -1.11 -33.89 -3.26
CA ASP A 150 -0.34 -34.86 -2.47
C ASP A 150 -1.21 -36.07 -2.09
N ALA A 151 -2.48 -35.87 -1.73
CA ALA A 151 -3.43 -36.96 -1.39
C ALA A 151 -3.83 -37.80 -2.62
N MET A 152 -3.67 -37.27 -3.82
CA MET A 152 -4.00 -37.94 -5.10
C MET A 152 -2.77 -38.51 -5.81
N ASP A 153 -1.57 -38.39 -5.24
CA ASP A 153 -0.29 -38.73 -5.84
C ASP A 153 -0.08 -38.02 -7.20
N VAL A 154 -0.39 -36.71 -7.24
CA VAL A 154 -0.27 -35.86 -8.44
C VAL A 154 0.72 -34.73 -8.13
N ASP A 155 1.59 -34.40 -9.11
CA ASP A 155 2.50 -33.27 -8.99
C ASP A 155 1.74 -31.92 -9.18
N PRO A 156 1.64 -31.08 -8.12
CA PRO A 156 0.95 -29.79 -8.21
C PRO A 156 1.60 -28.82 -9.21
N PHE A 157 2.92 -28.91 -9.41
CA PHE A 157 3.62 -28.03 -10.35
C PHE A 157 3.24 -28.35 -11.81
N GLU A 158 3.15 -29.65 -12.17
CA GLU A 158 2.69 -30.07 -13.49
C GLU A 158 1.25 -29.60 -13.75
N VAL A 159 0.38 -29.69 -12.75
CA VAL A 159 -1.01 -29.23 -12.89
C VAL A 159 -1.07 -27.70 -13.10
N ILE A 160 -0.28 -26.94 -12.36
CA ILE A 160 -0.23 -25.48 -12.48
C ILE A 160 0.33 -25.08 -13.85
N ASP A 161 1.39 -25.73 -14.32
CA ASP A 161 1.99 -25.46 -15.62
C ASP A 161 1.01 -25.78 -16.75
N ALA A 162 0.30 -26.90 -16.67
CA ALA A 162 -0.75 -27.24 -17.61
C ALA A 162 -1.90 -26.21 -17.61
N ALA A 163 -2.36 -25.79 -16.43
CA ALA A 163 -3.40 -24.76 -16.29
C ALA A 163 -2.95 -23.39 -16.84
N SER A 164 -1.66 -23.08 -16.74
CA SER A 164 -1.06 -21.82 -17.23
C SER A 164 -1.04 -21.71 -18.76
N THR A 165 -1.25 -22.79 -19.49
CA THR A 165 -1.38 -22.77 -20.95
C THR A 165 -2.67 -22.09 -21.41
N LYS A 166 -3.66 -21.92 -20.50
CA LYS A 166 -4.89 -21.20 -20.81
C LYS A 166 -4.61 -19.70 -20.93
N PRO A 167 -4.91 -19.05 -22.07
CA PRO A 167 -4.49 -17.68 -22.33
C PRO A 167 -5.29 -16.60 -21.59
N PHE A 168 -6.29 -16.97 -20.77
CA PHE A 168 -7.13 -16.05 -19.99
C PHE A 168 -7.71 -16.72 -18.75
N GLY A 169 -8.03 -15.90 -17.73
CA GLY A 169 -8.79 -16.32 -16.54
C GLY A 169 -8.02 -17.24 -15.57
N PHE A 170 -6.71 -17.41 -15.74
CA PHE A 170 -5.83 -18.09 -14.81
C PHE A 170 -4.51 -17.31 -14.67
N VAL A 171 -4.11 -17.05 -13.44
CA VAL A 171 -2.82 -16.47 -13.10
C VAL A 171 -2.10 -17.48 -12.20
N PRO A 172 -0.93 -18.02 -12.61
CA PRO A 172 -0.25 -19.03 -11.83
C PRO A 172 0.32 -18.48 -10.53
N TYR A 173 0.04 -19.20 -9.46
CA TYR A 173 0.74 -19.11 -8.18
C TYR A 173 1.31 -20.49 -7.88
N TYR A 174 2.48 -20.54 -7.28
CA TYR A 174 3.15 -21.80 -6.96
C TYR A 174 3.18 -22.01 -5.45
N PRO A 175 2.95 -23.25 -4.98
CA PRO A 175 2.99 -23.56 -3.56
C PRO A 175 4.40 -23.41 -3.01
N GLY A 176 4.48 -22.95 -1.76
CA GLY A 176 5.72 -22.76 -1.03
C GLY A 176 5.68 -23.41 0.37
N PRO A 177 6.61 -23.03 1.27
CA PRO A 177 6.70 -23.62 2.60
C PRO A 177 5.52 -23.25 3.52
N GLY A 178 4.68 -22.32 3.12
CA GLY A 178 3.51 -21.90 3.87
C GLY A 178 2.99 -20.52 3.41
N TRP A 179 1.96 -20.05 4.13
CA TRP A 179 1.37 -18.73 3.94
C TRP A 179 1.97 -17.75 4.94
N GLY A 180 2.33 -16.57 4.46
CA GLY A 180 2.91 -15.51 5.25
C GLY A 180 4.25 -15.00 4.73
N GLY A 181 4.71 -13.90 5.28
CA GLY A 181 5.94 -13.21 4.92
C GLY A 181 5.99 -11.83 5.54
N HIS A 182 6.88 -10.95 5.03
CA HIS A 182 7.01 -9.60 5.58
C HIS A 182 5.76 -8.74 5.35
N CYS A 183 5.10 -8.88 4.20
CA CYS A 183 3.95 -8.06 3.79
C CYS A 183 2.61 -8.82 3.82
N ILE A 184 2.61 -10.12 4.12
CA ILE A 184 1.41 -10.97 4.13
C ILE A 184 1.34 -11.81 5.38
#